data_d1cc2430bd8cec4c87abdaaa54c0d22c
#
_entry.id   d1cc2430bd8cec4c87abdaaa54c0d22c
#
_cell.length_a   1.000
_cell.length_b   1.000
_cell.length_c   1.000
_cell.angle_alpha   90.00
_cell.angle_beta   90.00
_cell.angle_gamma   90.00
#
_symmetry.space_group_name_H-M   'P 1'
#
loop_
_entity.id
_entity.type
_entity.pdbx_description
1 polymer ?
#
loop_
_entity_poly.entity_id
_entity_poly.type
_entity_poly.pdbx_seq_one_letter_code
_entity_poly.pdbx_strand_id
1 'polypeptide(L)'
;MRGKVVFKWLGGLTDSNEKELKRLQPAVGRINELEPKLERLSDDELRAKTDEFKARLKAGTSLDELLPEAFAAVREAAKRTIGQRHFDVQLMGGIVLHQGKIAEMKTGEGKTLVATLPLYLNSLTSHGCHLATVNDYLARRDPYWMGPIYHALGVSVASIYPQQTPDEHAPSRLYDPSFDSGDERWRYFRPVSRRQAYEADITYGTSSELGFDYLRDNMVIDLSRCVQRELNYNIVDEVDNLLIDEARTPLIISGPAEESGQRYQTFAQLVPRLHRDEDYTVDEKTRTVNLTDAGISNIERMLKREGVLKAPNLYDPSNYALTRYLENALKAQVLFKKDRDYVVKDG
;
A
#
# COMPACT_ATOMS: atom_id res chain seq x y z
N MET A 1 28.61 -25.09 -42.13
CA MET A 1 29.23 -24.68 -40.86
C MET A 1 28.72 -23.31 -40.42
N ARG A 2 27.41 -23.12 -40.10
CA ARG A 2 26.86 -21.83 -39.66
C ARG A 2 25.88 -21.96 -38.47
N GLY A 3 25.83 -23.09 -37.78
CA GLY A 3 24.88 -23.33 -36.68
C GLY A 3 25.45 -23.26 -35.24
N LYS A 4 26.76 -23.03 -35.05
CA LYS A 4 27.40 -23.09 -33.70
C LYS A 4 27.68 -21.75 -33.04
N VAL A 5 27.47 -20.61 -33.70
CA VAL A 5 27.81 -19.29 -33.18
C VAL A 5 26.66 -18.63 -32.41
N VAL A 6 25.42 -18.95 -32.73
CA VAL A 6 24.24 -18.33 -32.08
C VAL A 6 24.01 -18.88 -30.68
N PHE A 7 24.37 -20.13 -30.40
CA PHE A 7 24.19 -20.74 -29.06
C PHE A 7 25.20 -20.26 -27.99
N LYS A 8 26.35 -19.72 -28.37
CA LYS A 8 27.34 -19.19 -27.42
C LYS A 8 26.96 -17.83 -26.85
N TRP A 9 26.13 -17.06 -27.54
CA TRP A 9 25.67 -15.74 -27.05
C TRP A 9 24.50 -15.85 -26.06
N LEU A 10 23.67 -16.89 -26.16
CA LEU A 10 22.62 -17.21 -25.20
C LEU A 10 23.15 -17.86 -23.92
N GLY A 11 24.30 -18.53 -23.97
CA GLY A 11 24.97 -19.08 -22.78
C GLY A 11 25.56 -18.00 -21.84
N GLY A 12 25.76 -16.77 -22.30
CA GLY A 12 26.22 -15.66 -21.47
C GLY A 12 25.12 -15.05 -20.57
N LEU A 13 23.85 -15.26 -20.87
CA LEU A 13 22.70 -14.81 -20.07
C LEU A 13 22.38 -15.77 -18.91
N THR A 14 22.58 -17.07 -19.11
CA THR A 14 22.45 -18.11 -18.08
C THR A 14 23.59 -18.06 -17.05
N ASP A 15 24.77 -17.55 -17.45
CA ASP A 15 25.95 -17.44 -16.57
C ASP A 15 25.83 -16.32 -15.52
N SER A 16 24.91 -15.36 -15.67
CA SER A 16 24.69 -14.26 -14.73
C SER A 16 24.02 -14.74 -13.44
N ASN A 17 22.94 -15.51 -13.53
CA ASN A 17 22.20 -15.99 -12.36
C ASN A 17 23.00 -17.03 -11.56
N GLU A 18 23.73 -17.92 -12.25
CA GLU A 18 24.63 -18.84 -11.56
C GLU A 18 25.75 -18.12 -10.80
N LYS A 19 26.28 -17.04 -11.33
CA LYS A 19 27.28 -16.21 -10.63
C LYS A 19 26.69 -15.53 -9.40
N GLU A 20 25.47 -14.99 -9.50
CA GLU A 20 24.78 -14.42 -8.34
C GLU A 20 24.51 -15.47 -7.27
N LEU A 21 23.98 -16.64 -7.62
CA LEU A 21 23.77 -17.73 -6.67
C LEU A 21 25.07 -18.17 -6.00
N LYS A 22 26.19 -18.27 -6.73
CA LYS A 22 27.49 -18.57 -6.15
C LYS A 22 27.98 -17.51 -5.16
N ARG A 23 27.63 -16.24 -5.35
CA ARG A 23 27.97 -15.14 -4.41
C ARG A 23 27.19 -15.24 -3.09
N LEU A 24 26.01 -15.85 -3.09
CA LEU A 24 25.22 -16.02 -1.88
C LEU A 24 25.70 -17.22 -1.01
N GLN A 25 26.39 -18.17 -1.60
CA GLN A 25 26.87 -19.39 -0.93
C GLN A 25 27.67 -19.12 0.36
N PRO A 26 28.63 -18.15 0.42
CA PRO A 26 29.35 -17.87 1.65
C PRO A 26 28.46 -17.37 2.78
N ALA A 27 27.40 -16.62 2.49
CA ALA A 27 26.43 -16.19 3.51
C ALA A 27 25.61 -17.36 4.02
N VAL A 28 25.15 -18.25 3.13
CA VAL A 28 24.46 -19.49 3.50
C VAL A 28 25.36 -20.39 4.35
N GLY A 29 26.65 -20.52 3.99
CA GLY A 29 27.64 -21.27 4.79
C GLY A 29 27.74 -20.73 6.23
N ARG A 30 27.84 -19.40 6.38
CA ARG A 30 27.88 -18.76 7.71
C ARG A 30 26.59 -19.00 8.51
N ILE A 31 25.41 -18.97 7.86
CA ILE A 31 24.13 -19.29 8.52
C ILE A 31 24.15 -20.74 9.02
N ASN A 32 24.63 -21.68 8.21
CA ASN A 32 24.75 -23.08 8.58
C ASN A 32 25.71 -23.31 9.75
N GLU A 33 26.86 -22.62 9.78
CA GLU A 33 27.82 -22.68 10.87
C GLU A 33 27.28 -22.17 12.21
N LEU A 34 26.31 -21.24 12.17
CA LEU A 34 25.67 -20.68 13.36
C LEU A 34 24.57 -21.59 13.93
N GLU A 35 23.99 -22.47 13.14
CA GLU A 35 22.85 -23.31 13.53
C GLU A 35 23.10 -24.10 14.85
N PRO A 36 24.25 -24.82 15.05
CA PRO A 36 24.50 -25.55 16.29
C PRO A 36 24.59 -24.65 17.53
N LYS A 37 24.95 -23.37 17.33
CA LYS A 37 25.00 -22.40 18.44
C LYS A 37 23.58 -21.95 18.84
N LEU A 38 22.72 -21.72 17.85
CA LEU A 38 21.33 -21.28 18.10
C LEU A 38 20.49 -22.44 18.68
N GLU A 39 20.73 -23.67 18.26
CA GLU A 39 20.07 -24.87 18.81
C GLU A 39 20.25 -25.03 20.32
N ARG A 40 21.37 -24.55 20.88
CA ARG A 40 21.68 -24.66 22.33
C ARG A 40 21.00 -23.61 23.17
N LEU A 41 20.47 -22.55 22.56
CA LEU A 41 19.78 -21.48 23.29
C LEU A 41 18.43 -21.98 23.80
N SER A 42 18.05 -21.54 24.99
CA SER A 42 16.67 -21.64 25.45
C SER A 42 15.75 -20.73 24.60
N ASP A 43 14.43 -20.89 24.72
CA ASP A 43 13.48 -20.06 23.99
C ASP A 43 13.59 -18.58 24.41
N ASP A 44 13.83 -18.32 25.70
CA ASP A 44 14.04 -16.95 26.21
C ASP A 44 15.34 -16.34 25.67
N GLU A 45 16.42 -17.11 25.60
CA GLU A 45 17.68 -16.65 25.02
C GLU A 45 17.58 -16.41 23.51
N LEU A 46 16.84 -17.27 22.79
CA LEU A 46 16.56 -17.08 21.36
C LEU A 46 15.73 -15.83 21.12
N ARG A 47 14.71 -15.59 21.95
CA ARG A 47 13.89 -14.38 21.92
C ARG A 47 14.73 -13.12 22.20
N ALA A 48 15.61 -13.16 23.20
CA ALA A 48 16.48 -12.04 23.58
C ALA A 48 17.47 -11.63 22.45
N LYS A 49 17.71 -12.50 21.46
CA LYS A 49 18.52 -12.15 20.28
C LYS A 49 17.95 -10.96 19.51
N THR A 50 16.63 -10.77 19.50
CA THR A 50 15.99 -9.63 18.84
C THR A 50 16.42 -8.30 19.50
N ASP A 51 16.45 -8.24 20.82
CA ASP A 51 16.89 -7.03 21.54
C ASP A 51 18.40 -6.80 21.35
N GLU A 52 19.20 -7.87 21.35
CA GLU A 52 20.63 -7.79 21.04
C GLU A 52 20.86 -7.21 19.64
N PHE A 53 20.14 -7.70 18.62
CA PHE A 53 20.27 -7.23 17.24
C PHE A 53 19.82 -5.77 17.12
N LYS A 54 18.70 -5.39 17.73
CA LYS A 54 18.25 -3.99 17.77
C LYS A 54 19.29 -3.07 18.46
N ALA A 55 19.95 -3.53 19.51
CA ALA A 55 21.00 -2.77 20.18
C ALA A 55 22.24 -2.62 19.28
N ARG A 56 22.65 -3.67 18.58
CA ARG A 56 23.77 -3.63 17.62
C ARG A 56 23.50 -2.71 16.44
N LEU A 57 22.27 -2.70 15.90
CA LEU A 57 21.86 -1.73 14.87
C LEU A 57 21.98 -0.29 15.37
N LYS A 58 21.52 -0.01 16.58
CA LYS A 58 21.66 1.33 17.20
C LYS A 58 23.13 1.71 17.40
N ALA A 59 24.01 0.74 17.59
CA ALA A 59 25.45 0.94 17.70
C ALA A 59 26.18 1.08 16.33
N GLY A 60 25.45 0.99 15.21
CA GLY A 60 25.98 1.21 13.86
C GLY A 60 26.30 -0.06 13.06
N THR A 61 25.98 -1.27 13.59
CA THR A 61 26.07 -2.51 12.79
C THR A 61 25.00 -2.47 11.70
N SER A 62 25.36 -2.87 10.48
CA SER A 62 24.40 -2.90 9.36
C SER A 62 23.52 -4.15 9.40
N LEU A 63 22.37 -4.11 8.69
CA LEU A 63 21.50 -5.27 8.51
C LEU A 63 22.22 -6.42 7.78
N ASP A 64 23.09 -6.11 6.80
CA ASP A 64 23.88 -7.11 6.07
C ASP A 64 24.85 -7.87 7.00
N GLU A 65 25.44 -7.18 7.98
CA GLU A 65 26.32 -7.83 8.97
C GLU A 65 25.52 -8.70 9.95
N LEU A 66 24.30 -8.32 10.28
CA LEU A 66 23.41 -9.11 11.16
C LEU A 66 22.71 -10.26 10.43
N LEU A 67 22.60 -10.21 9.10
CA LEU A 67 21.84 -11.16 8.30
C LEU A 67 22.14 -12.63 8.63
N PRO A 68 23.40 -13.10 8.74
CA PRO A 68 23.66 -14.51 9.01
C PRO A 68 23.10 -14.96 10.38
N GLU A 69 23.28 -14.16 11.42
CA GLU A 69 22.79 -14.48 12.76
C GLU A 69 21.25 -14.40 12.83
N ALA A 70 20.67 -13.37 12.23
CA ALA A 70 19.21 -13.17 12.18
C ALA A 70 18.51 -14.31 11.43
N PHE A 71 19.03 -14.72 10.27
CA PHE A 71 18.47 -15.82 9.49
C PHE A 71 18.61 -17.17 10.22
N ALA A 72 19.73 -17.39 10.90
CA ALA A 72 19.91 -18.58 11.74
C ALA A 72 18.88 -18.60 12.90
N ALA A 73 18.60 -17.44 13.53
CA ALA A 73 17.58 -17.33 14.58
C ALA A 73 16.18 -17.63 14.06
N VAL A 74 15.79 -17.10 12.89
CA VAL A 74 14.50 -17.39 12.24
C VAL A 74 14.39 -18.88 11.89
N ARG A 75 15.45 -19.48 11.34
CA ARG A 75 15.47 -20.90 11.00
C ARG A 75 15.24 -21.77 12.25
N GLU A 76 15.90 -21.46 13.35
CA GLU A 76 15.74 -22.20 14.60
C GLU A 76 14.35 -21.97 15.20
N ALA A 77 13.83 -20.74 15.20
CA ALA A 77 12.47 -20.45 15.65
C ALA A 77 11.42 -21.21 14.82
N ALA A 78 11.58 -21.27 13.50
CA ALA A 78 10.68 -22.00 12.60
C ALA A 78 10.70 -23.50 12.88
N LYS A 79 11.89 -24.07 13.13
CA LYS A 79 12.06 -25.47 13.50
C LYS A 79 11.34 -25.80 14.81
N ARG A 80 11.46 -24.94 15.84
CA ARG A 80 10.83 -25.16 17.15
C ARG A 80 9.34 -24.97 17.14
N THR A 81 8.84 -23.95 16.42
CA THR A 81 7.43 -23.54 16.53
C THR A 81 6.50 -24.23 15.55
N ILE A 82 6.94 -24.43 14.31
CA ILE A 82 6.10 -25.02 13.25
C ILE A 82 6.71 -26.28 12.63
N GLY A 83 7.83 -26.78 13.15
CA GLY A 83 8.50 -28.00 12.68
C GLY A 83 9.15 -27.88 11.30
N GLN A 84 9.36 -26.66 10.80
CA GLN A 84 9.90 -26.42 9.45
C GLN A 84 11.27 -25.76 9.53
N ARG A 85 12.28 -26.40 8.96
CA ARG A 85 13.63 -25.85 8.82
C ARG A 85 13.83 -25.32 7.40
N HIS A 86 14.23 -24.07 7.26
CA HIS A 86 14.55 -23.50 5.95
C HIS A 86 15.69 -24.26 5.25
N PHE A 87 15.50 -24.59 4.00
CA PHE A 87 16.55 -25.16 3.14
C PHE A 87 17.51 -24.06 2.66
N ASP A 88 18.71 -24.45 2.23
CA ASP A 88 19.73 -23.51 1.79
C ASP A 88 19.26 -22.65 0.61
N VAL A 89 18.49 -23.22 -0.33
CA VAL A 89 17.88 -22.48 -1.44
C VAL A 89 16.86 -21.45 -0.96
N GLN A 90 16.15 -21.72 0.14
CA GLN A 90 15.22 -20.79 0.75
C GLN A 90 15.95 -19.64 1.47
N LEU A 91 17.10 -19.90 2.08
CA LEU A 91 17.98 -18.85 2.61
C LEU A 91 18.46 -17.92 1.49
N MET A 92 18.86 -18.47 0.34
CA MET A 92 19.22 -17.66 -0.84
C MET A 92 18.07 -16.76 -1.29
N GLY A 93 16.85 -17.32 -1.36
CA GLY A 93 15.65 -16.54 -1.68
C GLY A 93 15.43 -15.39 -0.71
N GLY A 94 15.58 -15.63 0.59
CA GLY A 94 15.49 -14.60 1.62
C GLY A 94 16.55 -13.51 1.48
N ILE A 95 17.81 -13.87 1.15
CA ILE A 95 18.89 -12.91 0.91
C ILE A 95 18.58 -12.04 -0.31
N VAL A 96 18.11 -12.65 -1.40
CA VAL A 96 17.72 -11.94 -2.63
C VAL A 96 16.61 -10.91 -2.35
N LEU A 97 15.59 -11.30 -1.59
CA LEU A 97 14.51 -10.39 -1.19
C LEU A 97 15.01 -9.26 -0.29
N HIS A 98 15.91 -9.54 0.66
CA HIS A 98 16.53 -8.50 1.50
C HIS A 98 17.31 -7.47 0.66
N GLN A 99 17.94 -7.92 -0.42
CA GLN A 99 18.67 -7.04 -1.35
C GLN A 99 17.77 -6.21 -2.27
N GLY A 100 16.44 -6.24 -2.11
CA GLY A 100 15.49 -5.52 -2.96
C GLY A 100 15.41 -6.06 -4.38
N LYS A 101 15.66 -7.36 -4.57
CA LYS A 101 15.63 -8.05 -5.86
C LYS A 101 14.40 -8.96 -5.96
N ILE A 102 14.13 -9.47 -7.17
CA ILE A 102 13.09 -10.46 -7.42
C ILE A 102 13.67 -11.86 -7.20
N ALA A 103 13.03 -12.64 -6.32
CA ALA A 103 13.33 -14.04 -6.12
C ALA A 103 12.26 -14.89 -6.82
N GLU A 104 12.62 -15.51 -7.95
CA GLU A 104 11.73 -16.46 -8.63
C GLU A 104 11.81 -17.82 -7.93
N MET A 105 10.68 -18.27 -7.42
CA MET A 105 10.50 -19.56 -6.77
C MET A 105 9.23 -20.23 -7.29
N LYS A 106 9.31 -21.52 -7.60
CA LYS A 106 8.15 -22.30 -8.08
C LYS A 106 7.10 -22.47 -6.99
N THR A 107 5.87 -22.71 -7.41
CA THR A 107 4.78 -23.10 -6.50
C THR A 107 5.16 -24.33 -5.71
N GLY A 108 4.94 -24.30 -4.39
CA GLY A 108 5.30 -25.41 -3.48
C GLY A 108 6.73 -25.35 -2.92
N GLU A 109 7.58 -24.42 -3.34
CA GLU A 109 8.95 -24.27 -2.81
C GLU A 109 9.03 -23.52 -1.48
N GLY A 110 7.87 -23.15 -0.91
CA GLY A 110 7.79 -22.55 0.43
C GLY A 110 8.06 -21.05 0.47
N LYS A 111 7.60 -20.27 -0.54
CA LYS A 111 7.73 -18.81 -0.58
C LYS A 111 7.27 -18.13 0.72
N THR A 112 6.15 -18.57 1.30
CA THR A 112 5.62 -18.05 2.56
C THR A 112 6.61 -18.19 3.73
N LEU A 113 7.30 -19.32 3.81
CA LEU A 113 8.35 -19.54 4.81
C LEU A 113 9.60 -18.70 4.54
N VAL A 114 10.00 -18.56 3.26
CA VAL A 114 11.13 -17.71 2.85
C VAL A 114 10.94 -16.27 3.27
N ALA A 115 9.73 -15.74 3.11
CA ALA A 115 9.42 -14.36 3.45
C ALA A 115 9.69 -14.03 4.93
N THR A 116 9.63 -15.02 5.84
CA THR A 116 9.90 -14.80 7.27
C THR A 116 11.31 -14.30 7.55
N LEU A 117 12.28 -14.71 6.74
CA LEU A 117 13.70 -14.38 6.90
C LEU A 117 13.94 -12.86 6.73
N PRO A 118 13.67 -12.28 5.56
CA PRO A 118 13.92 -10.85 5.34
C PRO A 118 12.92 -9.96 6.08
N LEU A 119 11.67 -10.40 6.35
CA LEU A 119 10.74 -9.64 7.16
C LEU A 119 11.25 -9.49 8.60
N TYR A 120 11.72 -10.56 9.22
CA TYR A 120 12.33 -10.49 10.54
C TYR A 120 13.55 -9.57 10.55
N LEU A 121 14.49 -9.76 9.63
CA LEU A 121 15.71 -8.95 9.58
C LEU A 121 15.41 -7.45 9.44
N ASN A 122 14.52 -7.09 8.51
CA ASN A 122 14.20 -5.68 8.26
C ASN A 122 13.31 -5.09 9.37
N SER A 123 12.53 -5.89 10.09
CA SER A 123 11.73 -5.42 11.23
C SER A 123 12.58 -4.97 12.42
N LEU A 124 13.84 -5.41 12.51
CA LEU A 124 14.78 -4.99 13.56
C LEU A 124 15.07 -3.49 13.54
N THR A 125 14.84 -2.81 12.41
CA THR A 125 14.94 -1.34 12.32
C THR A 125 13.85 -0.61 13.11
N SER A 126 12.77 -1.30 13.51
CA SER A 126 11.57 -0.75 14.15
C SER A 126 10.78 0.26 13.31
N HIS A 127 11.08 0.39 12.00
CA HIS A 127 10.33 1.24 11.07
C HIS A 127 9.12 0.54 10.43
N GLY A 128 8.93 -0.76 10.68
CA GLY A 128 7.86 -1.57 10.14
C GLY A 128 8.16 -2.18 8.78
N CYS A 129 7.61 -3.38 8.56
CA CYS A 129 7.71 -4.10 7.31
C CYS A 129 6.31 -4.49 6.84
N HIS A 130 6.10 -4.50 5.53
CA HIS A 130 4.86 -4.94 4.93
C HIS A 130 5.07 -6.19 4.08
N LEU A 131 4.02 -7.01 3.98
CA LEU A 131 3.92 -8.06 2.96
C LEU A 131 2.59 -7.90 2.24
N ALA A 132 2.67 -7.59 0.95
CA ALA A 132 1.52 -7.44 0.07
C ALA A 132 1.19 -8.76 -0.61
N THR A 133 -0.03 -9.25 -0.43
CA THR A 133 -0.57 -10.46 -1.07
C THR A 133 -1.63 -10.12 -2.11
N VAL A 134 -2.00 -11.10 -2.93
CA VAL A 134 -3.00 -10.93 -3.98
C VAL A 134 -4.45 -11.00 -3.49
N ASN A 135 -4.71 -11.57 -2.31
CA ASN A 135 -6.07 -11.72 -1.78
C ASN A 135 -6.11 -11.83 -0.25
N ASP A 136 -7.32 -11.65 0.29
CA ASP A 136 -7.58 -11.64 1.74
C ASP A 136 -7.37 -13.01 2.40
N TYR A 137 -7.52 -14.09 1.64
CA TYR A 137 -7.25 -15.43 2.16
C TYR A 137 -5.76 -15.59 2.53
N LEU A 138 -4.85 -15.17 1.65
CA LEU A 138 -3.41 -15.20 1.92
C LEU A 138 -3.03 -14.21 3.01
N ALA A 139 -3.60 -13.00 2.99
CA ALA A 139 -3.37 -11.98 4.01
C ALA A 139 -3.74 -12.47 5.43
N ARG A 140 -4.66 -13.44 5.55
CA ARG A 140 -5.05 -14.09 6.80
C ARG A 140 -4.24 -15.35 7.09
N ARG A 141 -4.11 -16.24 6.10
CA ARG A 141 -3.46 -17.56 6.25
C ARG A 141 -1.99 -17.42 6.62
N ASP A 142 -1.27 -16.58 5.91
CA ASP A 142 0.19 -16.52 6.01
C ASP A 142 0.66 -16.01 7.38
N PRO A 143 0.13 -14.90 7.93
CA PRO A 143 0.49 -14.49 9.29
C PRO A 143 -0.04 -15.45 10.36
N TYR A 144 -1.11 -16.23 10.10
CA TYR A 144 -1.55 -17.28 11.00
C TYR A 144 -0.53 -18.42 11.08
N TRP A 145 -0.01 -18.87 9.95
CA TRP A 145 0.96 -19.95 9.91
C TRP A 145 2.36 -19.52 10.37
N MET A 146 2.77 -18.30 10.03
CA MET A 146 4.13 -17.80 10.33
C MET A 146 4.19 -17.02 11.64
N GLY A 147 3.05 -16.62 12.20
CA GLY A 147 2.95 -15.90 13.47
C GLY A 147 3.71 -16.53 14.64
N PRO A 148 3.66 -17.86 14.82
CA PRO A 148 4.44 -18.53 15.86
C PRO A 148 5.95 -18.25 15.79
N ILE A 149 6.53 -18.14 14.59
CA ILE A 149 7.96 -17.84 14.39
C ILE A 149 8.27 -16.43 14.90
N TYR A 150 7.50 -15.45 14.45
CA TYR A 150 7.70 -14.05 14.83
C TYR A 150 7.48 -13.85 16.33
N HIS A 151 6.42 -14.47 16.86
CA HIS A 151 6.13 -14.39 18.29
C HIS A 151 7.25 -14.99 19.16
N ALA A 152 7.81 -16.15 18.78
CA ALA A 152 8.94 -16.76 19.47
C ALA A 152 10.17 -15.85 19.52
N LEU A 153 10.39 -15.08 18.45
CA LEU A 153 11.47 -14.10 18.34
C LEU A 153 11.13 -12.73 18.97
N GLY A 154 9.94 -12.55 19.54
CA GLY A 154 9.53 -11.28 20.15
C GLY A 154 9.19 -10.17 19.16
N VAL A 155 8.80 -10.54 17.93
CA VAL A 155 8.38 -9.62 16.88
C VAL A 155 6.87 -9.70 16.72
N SER A 156 6.21 -8.54 16.67
CA SER A 156 4.76 -8.43 16.49
C SER A 156 4.38 -8.54 15.01
N VAL A 157 3.28 -9.27 14.75
CA VAL A 157 2.74 -9.40 13.40
C VAL A 157 1.24 -9.11 13.38
N ALA A 158 0.83 -8.27 12.45
CA ALA A 158 -0.57 -7.92 12.22
C ALA A 158 -1.01 -8.21 10.80
N SER A 159 -2.32 -8.20 10.59
CA SER A 159 -2.93 -8.30 9.28
C SER A 159 -4.07 -7.31 9.11
N ILE A 160 -4.21 -6.80 7.90
CA ILE A 160 -5.24 -5.85 7.52
C ILE A 160 -6.14 -6.43 6.43
N TYR A 161 -7.43 -6.12 6.52
CA TYR A 161 -8.49 -6.67 5.65
C TYR A 161 -9.39 -5.56 5.11
N PRO A 162 -10.16 -5.80 4.02
CA PRO A 162 -11.11 -4.84 3.50
C PRO A 162 -12.11 -4.38 4.56
N GLN A 163 -12.35 -3.08 4.58
CA GLN A 163 -13.43 -2.49 5.36
C GLN A 163 -14.75 -2.67 4.61
N GLN A 164 -15.56 -3.63 4.98
CA GLN A 164 -16.89 -3.80 4.40
C GLN A 164 -17.89 -2.73 4.85
N THR A 165 -17.62 -2.04 5.94
CA THR A 165 -18.39 -0.91 6.44
C THR A 165 -17.43 0.17 6.97
N PRO A 166 -17.81 1.46 6.99
CA PRO A 166 -17.00 2.53 7.58
C PRO A 166 -17.00 2.49 9.13
N ASP A 167 -17.16 1.32 9.72
CA ASP A 167 -17.19 1.14 11.16
C ASP A 167 -15.78 1.23 11.73
N GLU A 168 -15.62 1.91 12.87
CA GLU A 168 -14.35 2.07 13.60
C GLU A 168 -13.71 0.74 14.04
N HIS A 169 -14.46 -0.34 13.95
CA HIS A 169 -14.03 -1.71 14.25
C HIS A 169 -13.54 -2.49 13.02
N ALA A 170 -13.08 -1.78 12.01
CA ALA A 170 -12.52 -2.40 10.82
C ALA A 170 -11.57 -3.55 11.16
N PRO A 171 -11.67 -4.65 10.41
CA PRO A 171 -11.04 -5.92 10.74
C PRO A 171 -9.52 -5.89 10.50
N SER A 172 -8.81 -5.16 11.34
CA SER A 172 -7.36 -5.31 11.50
C SER A 172 -7.12 -6.16 12.73
N ARG A 173 -6.13 -7.04 12.65
CA ARG A 173 -5.89 -8.03 13.69
C ARG A 173 -4.41 -8.18 13.98
N LEU A 174 -4.09 -8.37 15.25
CA LEU A 174 -2.74 -8.63 15.75
C LEU A 174 -2.66 -10.10 16.19
N TYR A 175 -1.62 -10.80 15.78
CA TYR A 175 -1.35 -12.15 16.24
C TYR A 175 -0.98 -12.16 17.73
N ASP A 176 -1.75 -12.90 18.50
CA ASP A 176 -1.60 -13.04 19.95
C ASP A 176 -1.98 -14.48 20.35
N PRO A 177 -1.02 -15.36 20.63
CA PRO A 177 -1.30 -16.76 20.96
C PRO A 177 -2.04 -16.95 22.28
N SER A 178 -2.14 -15.91 23.12
CA SER A 178 -2.92 -15.94 24.36
C SER A 178 -4.41 -15.62 24.13
N PHE A 179 -4.75 -15.10 22.93
CA PHE A 179 -6.12 -14.73 22.58
C PHE A 179 -6.82 -15.87 21.85
N ASP A 180 -8.00 -16.28 22.35
CA ASP A 180 -8.88 -17.20 21.64
C ASP A 180 -10.13 -16.45 21.19
N SER A 181 -10.32 -16.32 19.88
CA SER A 181 -11.47 -15.65 19.28
C SER A 181 -12.75 -16.48 19.30
N GLY A 182 -12.67 -17.78 19.60
CA GLY A 182 -13.76 -18.73 19.44
C GLY A 182 -14.07 -19.11 17.97
N ASP A 183 -13.39 -18.53 16.99
CA ASP A 183 -13.47 -18.86 15.56
C ASP A 183 -12.11 -19.41 15.10
N GLU A 184 -12.09 -20.64 14.61
CA GLU A 184 -10.84 -21.29 14.15
C GLU A 184 -10.07 -20.46 13.10
N ARG A 185 -10.78 -19.71 12.26
CA ARG A 185 -10.17 -18.86 11.23
C ARG A 185 -9.40 -17.68 11.81
N TRP A 186 -9.78 -17.23 13.01
CA TRP A 186 -9.27 -16.05 13.70
C TRP A 186 -8.65 -16.39 15.06
N ARG A 187 -8.53 -17.68 15.37
CA ARG A 187 -7.86 -18.12 16.58
C ARG A 187 -6.49 -17.46 16.66
N TYR A 188 -6.15 -16.89 17.77
CA TYR A 188 -4.93 -16.12 17.99
C TYR A 188 -4.85 -14.76 17.28
N PHE A 189 -5.94 -14.27 16.66
CA PHE A 189 -5.95 -12.94 16.05
C PHE A 189 -6.86 -11.99 16.83
N ARG A 190 -6.26 -11.16 17.68
CA ARG A 190 -6.95 -10.16 18.47
C ARG A 190 -7.33 -8.95 17.59
N PRO A 191 -8.60 -8.48 17.61
CA PRO A 191 -9.01 -7.27 16.92
C PRO A 191 -8.21 -6.05 17.42
N VAL A 192 -7.76 -5.23 16.49
CA VAL A 192 -7.02 -3.98 16.77
C VAL A 192 -7.45 -2.89 15.78
N SER A 193 -7.18 -1.63 16.11
CA SER A 193 -7.37 -0.53 15.16
C SER A 193 -6.40 -0.64 13.97
N ARG A 194 -6.75 0.02 12.86
CA ARG A 194 -5.92 0.05 11.65
C ARG A 194 -4.51 0.57 11.97
N ARG A 195 -4.42 1.63 12.76
CA ARG A 195 -3.15 2.19 13.22
C ARG A 195 -2.33 1.18 14.01
N GLN A 196 -2.94 0.51 14.99
CA GLN A 196 -2.24 -0.51 15.80
C GLN A 196 -1.73 -1.66 14.94
N ALA A 197 -2.43 -2.02 13.86
CA ALA A 197 -1.95 -3.03 12.92
C ALA A 197 -0.69 -2.56 12.19
N TYR A 198 -0.60 -1.28 11.81
CA TYR A 198 0.61 -0.72 11.21
C TYR A 198 1.72 -0.42 12.21
N GLU A 199 1.42 -0.28 13.51
CA GLU A 199 2.40 -0.17 14.57
C GLU A 199 3.12 -1.50 14.88
N ALA A 200 2.56 -2.63 14.45
CA ALA A 200 3.24 -3.92 14.52
C ALA A 200 4.56 -3.90 13.72
N ASP A 201 5.52 -4.73 14.11
CA ASP A 201 6.81 -4.82 13.42
C ASP A 201 6.63 -5.31 11.97
N ILE A 202 5.63 -6.18 11.72
CA ILE A 202 5.30 -6.73 10.41
C ILE A 202 3.79 -6.66 10.19
N THR A 203 3.36 -6.12 9.03
CA THR A 203 1.95 -6.02 8.65
C THR A 203 1.71 -6.73 7.32
N TYR A 204 0.83 -7.73 7.34
CA TYR A 204 0.34 -8.41 6.14
C TYR A 204 -0.95 -7.73 5.64
N GLY A 205 -1.13 -7.70 4.34
CA GLY A 205 -2.35 -7.18 3.72
C GLY A 205 -2.40 -7.43 2.23
N THR A 206 -3.54 -7.16 1.61
CA THR A 206 -3.59 -7.13 0.15
C THR A 206 -2.95 -5.85 -0.38
N SER A 207 -2.42 -5.89 -1.59
CA SER A 207 -1.86 -4.72 -2.26
C SER A 207 -2.87 -3.56 -2.34
N SER A 208 -4.15 -3.89 -2.58
CA SER A 208 -5.23 -2.91 -2.63
C SER A 208 -5.47 -2.23 -1.28
N GLU A 209 -5.52 -2.98 -0.17
CA GLU A 209 -5.74 -2.40 1.16
C GLU A 209 -4.58 -1.50 1.59
N LEU A 210 -3.34 -1.93 1.37
CA LEU A 210 -2.14 -1.12 1.60
C LEU A 210 -2.18 0.17 0.77
N GLY A 211 -2.57 0.07 -0.50
CA GLY A 211 -2.70 1.19 -1.41
C GLY A 211 -3.87 2.13 -1.05
N PHE A 212 -5.03 1.60 -0.65
CA PHE A 212 -6.15 2.41 -0.18
C PHE A 212 -5.83 3.17 1.11
N ASP A 213 -5.11 2.55 2.04
CA ASP A 213 -4.67 3.25 3.26
C ASP A 213 -3.68 4.36 2.92
N TYR A 214 -2.74 4.12 2.00
CA TYR A 214 -1.85 5.17 1.52
C TYR A 214 -2.62 6.35 0.91
N LEU A 215 -3.64 6.08 0.08
CA LEU A 215 -4.47 7.13 -0.48
C LEU A 215 -5.26 7.89 0.60
N ARG A 216 -5.85 7.18 1.57
CA ARG A 216 -6.58 7.80 2.69
C ARG A 216 -5.67 8.69 3.53
N ASP A 217 -4.47 8.22 3.86
CA ASP A 217 -3.48 9.00 4.63
C ASP A 217 -3.06 10.27 3.90
N ASN A 218 -2.98 10.25 2.55
CA ASN A 218 -2.71 11.44 1.76
C ASN A 218 -3.90 12.41 1.61
N MET A 219 -5.09 12.03 2.08
CA MET A 219 -6.29 12.87 2.08
C MET A 219 -6.57 13.51 3.43
N VAL A 220 -5.90 13.11 4.51
CA VAL A 220 -6.12 13.70 5.83
C VAL A 220 -5.44 15.07 5.95
N ILE A 221 -6.05 15.96 6.72
CA ILE A 221 -5.53 17.32 6.98
C ILE A 221 -4.51 17.30 8.14
N ASP A 222 -4.65 16.34 9.05
CA ASP A 222 -3.82 16.22 10.25
C ASP A 222 -3.04 14.89 10.20
N LEU A 223 -1.71 14.97 10.26
CA LEU A 223 -0.81 13.79 10.26
C LEU A 223 -1.09 12.83 11.41
N SER A 224 -1.64 13.31 12.54
CA SER A 224 -2.04 12.42 13.62
C SER A 224 -3.14 11.44 13.23
N ARG A 225 -3.83 11.66 12.11
CA ARG A 225 -4.88 10.78 11.57
C ARG A 225 -4.36 9.74 10.59
N CYS A 226 -3.12 9.84 10.13
CA CYS A 226 -2.50 8.82 9.28
C CYS A 226 -2.42 7.48 10.04
N VAL A 227 -2.70 6.40 9.36
CA VAL A 227 -2.63 5.05 9.95
C VAL A 227 -1.31 4.36 9.63
N GLN A 228 -0.73 4.62 8.46
CA GLN A 228 0.57 4.08 8.07
C GLN A 228 1.72 4.86 8.71
N ARG A 229 2.84 4.17 8.92
CA ARG A 229 4.14 4.76 9.25
C ARG A 229 4.93 5.09 7.98
N GLU A 230 6.17 5.52 8.13
CA GLU A 230 7.10 5.64 7.01
C GLU A 230 7.25 4.32 6.26
N LEU A 231 7.37 4.41 4.93
CA LEU A 231 7.58 3.25 4.07
C LEU A 231 9.04 2.80 4.18
N ASN A 232 9.27 1.65 4.80
CA ASN A 232 10.60 1.12 5.06
C ASN A 232 10.93 -0.08 4.15
N TYR A 233 10.23 -1.19 4.34
CA TYR A 233 10.48 -2.42 3.63
C TYR A 233 9.16 -3.13 3.28
N ASN A 234 9.06 -3.62 2.04
CA ASN A 234 7.88 -4.35 1.58
C ASN A 234 8.29 -5.56 0.72
N ILE A 235 7.66 -6.69 0.97
CA ILE A 235 7.67 -7.83 0.06
C ILE A 235 6.36 -7.83 -0.72
N VAL A 236 6.44 -7.98 -2.02
CA VAL A 236 5.29 -8.17 -2.92
C VAL A 236 5.27 -9.63 -3.34
N ASP A 237 4.29 -10.40 -2.86
CA ASP A 237 4.06 -11.77 -3.31
C ASP A 237 3.29 -11.78 -4.63
N GLU A 238 3.60 -12.75 -5.52
CA GLU A 238 3.04 -12.82 -6.88
C GLU A 238 3.20 -11.50 -7.65
N VAL A 239 4.44 -11.02 -7.70
CA VAL A 239 4.81 -9.69 -8.25
C VAL A 239 4.42 -9.49 -9.71
N ASP A 240 4.38 -10.53 -10.51
CA ASP A 240 3.92 -10.54 -11.90
C ASP A 240 2.42 -10.23 -12.00
N ASN A 241 1.60 -10.80 -11.12
CA ASN A 241 0.19 -10.45 -11.03
C ASN A 241 0.01 -8.99 -10.60
N LEU A 242 0.60 -8.60 -9.46
CA LEU A 242 0.35 -7.29 -8.85
C LEU A 242 0.94 -6.12 -9.65
N LEU A 243 2.16 -6.25 -10.16
CA LEU A 243 2.87 -5.14 -10.81
C LEU A 243 2.83 -5.17 -12.35
N ILE A 244 2.28 -6.21 -12.95
CA ILE A 244 2.12 -6.33 -14.40
C ILE A 244 0.65 -6.50 -14.79
N ASP A 245 0.01 -7.58 -14.38
CA ASP A 245 -1.35 -7.91 -14.83
C ASP A 245 -2.39 -6.92 -14.30
N GLU A 246 -2.34 -6.59 -13.01
CA GLU A 246 -3.26 -5.66 -12.37
C GLU A 246 -2.74 -4.21 -12.31
N ALA A 247 -1.53 -3.93 -12.78
CA ALA A 247 -0.87 -2.62 -12.65
C ALA A 247 -1.66 -1.46 -13.30
N ARG A 248 -2.54 -1.75 -14.25
CA ARG A 248 -3.37 -0.75 -14.94
C ARG A 248 -4.70 -0.48 -14.25
N THR A 249 -5.08 -1.26 -13.25
CA THR A 249 -6.33 -1.05 -12.51
C THR A 249 -6.12 0.04 -11.46
N PRO A 250 -6.74 1.23 -11.62
CA PRO A 250 -6.54 2.32 -10.67
C PRO A 250 -7.26 2.03 -9.36
N LEU A 251 -6.66 2.39 -8.23
CA LEU A 251 -7.35 2.46 -6.96
C LEU A 251 -8.12 3.78 -6.90
N ILE A 252 -9.44 3.72 -6.76
CA ILE A 252 -10.32 4.88 -6.78
C ILE A 252 -11.05 4.98 -5.43
N ILE A 253 -10.87 6.11 -4.73
CA ILE A 253 -11.69 6.47 -3.58
C ILE A 253 -12.79 7.41 -4.09
N SER A 254 -14.04 6.98 -3.99
CA SER A 254 -15.21 7.81 -4.28
C SER A 254 -16.02 8.04 -3.01
N GLY A 255 -16.47 9.29 -2.83
CA GLY A 255 -17.45 9.63 -1.81
C GLY A 255 -18.86 9.65 -2.38
N PRO A 256 -19.92 9.67 -1.52
CA PRO A 256 -21.24 9.97 -1.98
C PRO A 256 -21.17 11.31 -2.74
N ALA A 257 -21.71 11.35 -3.96
CA ALA A 257 -21.90 12.60 -4.66
C ALA A 257 -22.81 13.45 -3.78
N GLU A 258 -22.35 14.63 -3.34
CA GLU A 258 -23.31 15.63 -2.87
C GLU A 258 -24.37 15.74 -3.94
N GLU A 259 -25.66 15.99 -3.55
CA GLU A 259 -26.79 16.13 -4.47
C GLU A 259 -26.49 17.20 -5.54
N SER A 260 -25.65 16.82 -6.49
CA SER A 260 -25.09 17.71 -7.48
C SER A 260 -26.09 18.00 -8.59
N GLY A 261 -27.04 17.10 -8.86
CA GLY A 261 -27.97 17.22 -9.95
C GLY A 261 -28.81 18.50 -9.88
N GLN A 262 -29.36 18.83 -8.73
CA GLN A 262 -30.17 20.03 -8.54
C GLN A 262 -29.35 21.32 -8.65
N ARG A 263 -28.11 21.30 -8.15
CA ARG A 263 -27.22 22.47 -8.26
C ARG A 263 -26.79 22.71 -9.71
N TYR A 264 -26.42 21.67 -10.47
CA TYR A 264 -26.13 21.81 -11.88
C TYR A 264 -27.31 22.37 -12.67
N GLN A 265 -28.55 21.93 -12.39
CA GLN A 265 -29.77 22.45 -13.00
C GLN A 265 -29.98 23.96 -12.66
N THR A 266 -29.79 24.34 -11.39
CA THR A 266 -29.89 25.74 -10.97
C THR A 266 -28.91 26.62 -11.75
N PHE A 267 -27.65 26.24 -11.80
CA PHE A 267 -26.65 27.04 -12.54
C PHE A 267 -26.89 27.04 -14.06
N ALA A 268 -27.36 25.93 -14.64
CA ALA A 268 -27.74 25.83 -16.04
C ALA A 268 -28.89 26.77 -16.40
N GLN A 269 -29.79 27.09 -15.44
CA GLN A 269 -30.88 28.05 -15.62
C GLN A 269 -30.47 29.53 -15.39
N LEU A 270 -29.45 29.76 -14.55
CA LEU A 270 -28.99 31.12 -14.22
C LEU A 270 -27.98 31.65 -15.24
N VAL A 271 -27.05 30.82 -15.70
CA VAL A 271 -25.97 31.25 -16.61
C VAL A 271 -26.46 31.82 -17.93
N PRO A 272 -27.54 31.33 -18.59
CA PRO A 272 -28.10 31.97 -19.81
C PRO A 272 -28.59 33.39 -19.64
N ARG A 273 -28.76 33.88 -18.40
CA ARG A 273 -29.18 35.25 -18.08
C ARG A 273 -28.02 36.22 -17.98
N LEU A 274 -26.79 35.74 -18.10
CA LEU A 274 -25.58 36.55 -18.14
C LEU A 274 -25.27 36.98 -19.57
N HIS A 275 -24.78 38.20 -19.72
CA HIS A 275 -24.50 38.81 -21.02
C HIS A 275 -23.00 38.82 -21.32
N ARG A 276 -22.65 38.42 -22.56
CA ARG A 276 -21.27 38.46 -23.04
C ARG A 276 -20.81 39.93 -23.10
N ASP A 277 -19.53 40.13 -22.76
CA ASP A 277 -18.82 41.42 -22.73
C ASP A 277 -19.27 42.38 -21.61
N GLU A 278 -20.38 42.10 -20.91
CA GLU A 278 -20.79 42.74 -19.66
C GLU A 278 -20.47 41.90 -18.43
N ASP A 279 -21.03 40.71 -18.38
CA ASP A 279 -20.93 39.80 -17.22
C ASP A 279 -19.76 38.84 -17.33
N TYR A 280 -19.36 38.49 -18.55
CA TYR A 280 -18.23 37.59 -18.80
C TYR A 280 -17.51 37.87 -20.11
N THR A 281 -16.21 37.58 -20.16
CA THR A 281 -15.37 37.66 -21.36
C THR A 281 -14.98 36.27 -21.84
N VAL A 282 -14.78 36.10 -23.15
CA VAL A 282 -14.40 34.86 -23.79
C VAL A 282 -13.06 35.00 -24.49
N ASP A 283 -12.09 34.20 -24.12
CA ASP A 283 -10.87 34.05 -24.90
C ASP A 283 -10.98 32.78 -25.76
N GLU A 284 -11.17 32.96 -27.05
CA GLU A 284 -11.33 31.85 -28.00
C GLU A 284 -10.05 31.10 -28.25
N LYS A 285 -8.87 31.70 -28.06
CA LYS A 285 -7.57 31.06 -28.26
C LYS A 285 -7.26 30.09 -27.15
N THR A 286 -7.50 30.48 -25.91
CA THR A 286 -7.27 29.63 -24.72
C THR A 286 -8.49 28.81 -24.34
N ARG A 287 -9.64 29.04 -25.02
CA ARG A 287 -10.94 28.42 -24.70
C ARG A 287 -11.31 28.61 -23.23
N THR A 288 -11.15 29.84 -22.72
CA THR A 288 -11.50 30.21 -21.35
C THR A 288 -12.63 31.21 -21.32
N VAL A 289 -13.42 31.16 -20.25
CA VAL A 289 -14.49 32.16 -19.97
C VAL A 289 -14.23 32.68 -18.57
N ASN A 290 -14.12 34.01 -18.47
CA ASN A 290 -13.87 34.69 -17.20
C ASN A 290 -15.02 35.65 -16.87
N LEU A 291 -15.49 35.60 -15.61
CA LEU A 291 -16.47 36.58 -15.13
C LEU A 291 -15.83 37.96 -14.95
N THR A 292 -16.60 38.99 -15.20
CA THR A 292 -16.28 40.36 -14.82
C THR A 292 -16.77 40.64 -13.39
N ASP A 293 -16.36 41.77 -12.80
CA ASP A 293 -16.88 42.19 -11.49
C ASP A 293 -18.40 42.42 -11.52
N ALA A 294 -18.92 42.90 -12.64
CA ALA A 294 -20.36 43.05 -12.88
C ALA A 294 -21.05 41.67 -12.92
N GLY A 295 -20.45 40.70 -13.61
CA GLY A 295 -20.96 39.34 -13.69
C GLY A 295 -20.98 38.65 -12.35
N ILE A 296 -19.92 38.80 -11.55
CA ILE A 296 -19.87 38.29 -10.17
C ILE A 296 -21.03 38.87 -9.35
N SER A 297 -21.21 40.18 -9.38
CA SER A 297 -22.29 40.88 -8.65
C SER A 297 -23.68 40.45 -9.12
N ASN A 298 -23.86 40.20 -10.42
CA ASN A 298 -25.13 39.77 -11.00
C ASN A 298 -25.45 38.32 -10.60
N ILE A 299 -24.49 37.39 -10.70
CA ILE A 299 -24.72 36.00 -10.31
C ILE A 299 -24.95 35.86 -8.80
N GLU A 300 -24.22 36.60 -7.97
CA GLU A 300 -24.45 36.60 -6.51
C GLU A 300 -25.87 37.06 -6.16
N ARG A 301 -26.39 38.09 -6.86
CA ARG A 301 -27.76 38.56 -6.68
C ARG A 301 -28.79 37.49 -7.07
N MET A 302 -28.54 36.77 -8.16
CA MET A 302 -29.39 35.66 -8.59
C MET A 302 -29.34 34.50 -7.58
N LEU A 303 -28.17 34.09 -7.15
CA LEU A 303 -27.97 32.99 -6.18
C LEU A 303 -28.59 33.29 -4.80
N LYS A 304 -28.55 34.59 -4.39
CA LYS A 304 -29.26 35.03 -3.17
C LYS A 304 -30.76 34.89 -3.30
N ARG A 305 -31.33 35.23 -4.46
CA ARG A 305 -32.78 35.08 -4.72
C ARG A 305 -33.23 33.64 -4.71
N GLU A 306 -32.39 32.72 -5.19
CA GLU A 306 -32.63 31.26 -5.18
C GLU A 306 -32.33 30.60 -3.83
N GLY A 307 -31.80 31.35 -2.84
CA GLY A 307 -31.48 30.84 -1.52
C GLY A 307 -30.27 29.87 -1.49
N VAL A 308 -29.45 29.91 -2.55
CA VAL A 308 -28.30 28.99 -2.72
C VAL A 308 -27.05 29.52 -2.05
N LEU A 309 -26.88 30.85 -1.97
CA LEU A 309 -25.72 31.51 -1.41
C LEU A 309 -25.79 31.49 0.13
N LYS A 310 -24.84 30.84 0.79
CA LYS A 310 -24.78 30.72 2.25
C LYS A 310 -24.11 31.89 2.96
N ALA A 311 -23.20 32.58 2.27
CA ALA A 311 -22.43 33.72 2.78
C ALA A 311 -22.59 34.92 1.82
N PRO A 312 -22.18 36.15 2.23
CA PRO A 312 -22.43 37.36 1.46
C PRO A 312 -21.86 37.41 0.03
N ASN A 313 -20.76 36.72 -0.21
CA ASN A 313 -20.09 36.67 -1.51
C ASN A 313 -19.81 35.23 -1.98
N LEU A 314 -19.63 35.10 -3.29
CA LEU A 314 -19.41 33.80 -3.96
C LEU A 314 -18.09 33.14 -3.57
N TYR A 315 -17.05 33.90 -3.29
CA TYR A 315 -15.70 33.44 -2.99
C TYR A 315 -15.45 33.22 -1.49
N ASP A 316 -16.49 33.33 -0.67
CA ASP A 316 -16.41 32.91 0.73
C ASP A 316 -16.13 31.40 0.82
N PRO A 317 -15.27 30.92 1.77
CA PRO A 317 -14.96 29.50 1.92
C PRO A 317 -16.18 28.59 2.01
N SER A 318 -17.28 29.06 2.61
CA SER A 318 -18.56 28.32 2.71
C SER A 318 -19.30 28.18 1.37
N ASN A 319 -18.99 29.01 0.39
CA ASN A 319 -19.56 29.00 -0.96
C ASN A 319 -18.61 28.44 -2.02
N TYR A 320 -17.38 28.04 -1.64
CA TYR A 320 -16.35 27.61 -2.59
C TYR A 320 -16.81 26.51 -3.57
N ALA A 321 -17.66 25.59 -3.11
CA ALA A 321 -18.23 24.56 -3.98
C ALA A 321 -19.10 25.15 -5.11
N LEU A 322 -19.71 26.34 -4.93
CA LEU A 322 -20.57 26.95 -5.90
C LEU A 322 -19.79 27.51 -7.11
N THR A 323 -18.55 27.95 -6.92
CA THR A 323 -17.68 28.45 -7.99
C THR A 323 -17.48 27.40 -9.06
N ARG A 324 -17.27 26.15 -8.68
CA ARG A 324 -17.13 25.03 -9.60
C ARG A 324 -18.37 24.79 -10.46
N TYR A 325 -19.56 24.84 -9.86
CA TYR A 325 -20.81 24.71 -10.62
C TYR A 325 -21.01 25.85 -11.61
N LEU A 326 -20.71 27.08 -11.20
CA LEU A 326 -20.79 28.25 -12.03
C LEU A 326 -19.84 28.20 -13.22
N GLU A 327 -18.55 27.89 -12.96
CA GLU A 327 -17.54 27.77 -14.02
C GLU A 327 -17.90 26.70 -15.05
N ASN A 328 -18.34 25.53 -14.58
CA ASN A 328 -18.72 24.42 -15.45
C ASN A 328 -19.98 24.79 -16.29
N ALA A 329 -20.98 25.39 -15.68
CA ALA A 329 -22.18 25.81 -16.37
C ALA A 329 -21.87 26.91 -17.40
N LEU A 330 -21.00 27.87 -17.05
CA LEU A 330 -20.58 28.95 -17.95
C LEU A 330 -19.78 28.42 -19.15
N LYS A 331 -18.83 27.51 -18.90
CA LYS A 331 -18.09 26.81 -19.96
C LYS A 331 -19.02 26.00 -20.87
N ALA A 332 -19.93 25.24 -20.28
CA ALA A 332 -20.88 24.42 -21.04
C ALA A 332 -21.77 25.30 -21.96
N GLN A 333 -22.29 26.40 -21.44
CA GLN A 333 -23.18 27.32 -22.19
C GLN A 333 -22.45 28.08 -23.30
N VAL A 334 -21.22 28.55 -23.04
CA VAL A 334 -20.51 29.50 -23.89
C VAL A 334 -19.60 28.83 -24.91
N LEU A 335 -18.84 27.81 -24.46
CA LEU A 335 -17.77 27.18 -25.26
C LEU A 335 -18.22 25.92 -26.01
N PHE A 336 -19.18 25.18 -25.49
CA PHE A 336 -19.63 23.92 -26.08
C PHE A 336 -20.96 24.10 -26.82
N LYS A 337 -20.96 23.85 -28.10
CA LYS A 337 -22.15 24.02 -28.98
C LYS A 337 -22.61 22.67 -29.51
N LYS A 338 -23.94 22.47 -29.44
CA LYS A 338 -24.60 21.32 -30.03
C LYS A 338 -24.25 21.23 -31.53
N ASP A 339 -24.10 20.00 -32.01
CA ASP A 339 -23.78 19.66 -33.40
C ASP A 339 -22.40 20.12 -33.90
N ARG A 340 -21.60 20.75 -33.04
CA ARG A 340 -20.20 21.08 -33.27
C ARG A 340 -19.28 20.39 -32.27
N ASP A 341 -19.56 20.52 -31.00
CA ASP A 341 -18.72 19.98 -29.90
C ASP A 341 -19.35 18.76 -29.25
N TYR A 342 -20.67 18.53 -29.39
CA TYR A 342 -21.39 17.35 -28.91
C TYR A 342 -22.66 17.12 -29.73
N VAL A 343 -23.15 15.87 -29.71
CA VAL A 343 -24.39 15.44 -30.37
C VAL A 343 -25.37 14.90 -29.32
N VAL A 344 -26.65 15.18 -29.45
CA VAL A 344 -27.70 14.61 -28.63
C VAL A 344 -28.48 13.63 -29.50
N LYS A 345 -28.52 12.35 -29.08
CA LYS A 345 -29.26 11.28 -29.72
C LYS A 345 -30.23 10.69 -28.68
N ASP A 346 -31.51 10.64 -29.06
CA ASP A 346 -32.61 10.10 -28.24
C ASP A 346 -32.74 10.76 -26.84
N GLY A 347 -32.47 12.06 -26.77
CA GLY A 347 -32.50 12.85 -25.54
C GLY A 347 -31.23 12.79 -24.73
#